data_b18ca871b4cb0a4d5d5eabacf3b518a7
#
_entry.id   b18ca871b4cb0a4d5d5eabacf3b518a7
#
_cell.length_a   1.000
_cell.length_b   1.000
_cell.length_c   1.000
_cell.angle_alpha   90.00
_cell.angle_beta   90.00
_cell.angle_gamma   90.00
#
_symmetry.space_group_name_H-M   'P 1'
#
loop_
_entity.id
_entity.type
_entity.pdbx_description
1 polymer ?
#
loop_
_entity_poly.entity_id
_entity_poly.type
_entity_poly.pdbx_seq_one_letter_code
_entity_poly.pdbx_strand_id
1 'polypeptide(L)'
;RRQRQMCIRDRSDVERIVIAWHCPAFRRNPGASSPNPMDNADELLDIYKDKQLPVTIWSGHNHIAETVTVPRSDMSVTEYTHPCVCGAWWYFPLCHDGAPATFTRYDFSGGTITERRSVNFSDSDEQYCRVYNSGLKNAEGRPVVRLNVWDWHPTWKFECRENGAAVPASQLKAVREYDDYY
;
A
#
# COMPACT_ATOMS: atom_id res chain seq x y z
N ARG A 1 -10.90 -1.23 28.34
CA ARG A 1 -10.23 -1.94 27.22
C ARG A 1 -10.66 -3.41 27.11
N ARG A 2 -10.65 -4.21 28.18
CA ARG A 2 -11.09 -5.63 28.18
C ARG A 2 -12.53 -5.82 27.67
N GLN A 3 -13.45 -4.95 28.02
CA GLN A 3 -14.87 -5.08 27.68
C GLN A 3 -15.18 -4.88 26.18
N ARG A 4 -14.44 -3.99 25.49
CA ARG A 4 -14.57 -3.83 24.02
C ARG A 4 -14.02 -5.01 23.23
N GLN A 5 -12.95 -5.62 23.69
CA GLN A 5 -12.38 -6.83 23.09
C GLN A 5 -13.34 -8.03 23.23
N MET A 6 -14.03 -8.16 24.34
CA MET A 6 -15.06 -9.19 24.52
C MET A 6 -16.24 -9.02 23.54
N CYS A 7 -16.72 -7.80 23.32
CA CYS A 7 -17.84 -7.55 22.40
C CYS A 7 -17.56 -7.96 20.94
N ILE A 8 -16.34 -7.81 20.44
CA ILE A 8 -15.97 -8.25 19.09
C ILE A 8 -15.77 -9.77 19.07
N ARG A 9 -15.19 -10.33 20.12
CA ARG A 9 -14.88 -11.75 20.22
C ARG A 9 -16.12 -12.63 20.26
N ASP A 10 -17.19 -12.16 20.87
CA ASP A 10 -18.42 -12.94 21.09
C ASP A 10 -19.48 -12.78 19.99
N ARG A 11 -19.26 -11.88 19.03
CA ARG A 11 -20.20 -11.70 17.90
C ARG A 11 -20.02 -12.81 16.86
N SER A 12 -21.13 -13.40 16.45
CA SER A 12 -21.18 -14.43 15.41
C SER A 12 -21.44 -13.85 14.01
N ASP A 13 -21.83 -12.57 13.92
CA ASP A 13 -22.19 -11.87 12.69
C ASP A 13 -21.04 -11.04 12.08
N VAL A 14 -19.83 -11.20 12.60
CA VAL A 14 -18.64 -10.51 12.09
C VAL A 14 -18.04 -11.27 10.91
N GLU A 15 -17.88 -10.62 9.78
CA GLU A 15 -17.33 -11.21 8.56
C GLU A 15 -15.85 -10.78 8.31
N ARG A 16 -15.42 -9.68 8.92
CA ARG A 16 -14.06 -9.15 8.80
C ARG A 16 -13.69 -8.33 10.03
N ILE A 17 -12.42 -8.33 10.35
CA ILE A 17 -11.85 -7.46 11.38
C ILE A 17 -11.05 -6.35 10.68
N VAL A 18 -11.35 -5.11 11.02
CA VAL A 18 -10.58 -3.94 10.57
C VAL A 18 -9.91 -3.32 11.80
N ILE A 19 -8.60 -3.20 11.74
CA ILE A 19 -7.77 -2.59 12.77
C ILE A 19 -7.16 -1.31 12.20
N ALA A 20 -7.39 -0.18 12.85
CA ALA A 20 -6.77 1.07 12.48
C ALA A 20 -5.80 1.50 13.58
N TRP A 21 -4.55 1.76 13.17
CA TRP A 21 -3.52 2.30 14.07
C TRP A 21 -2.58 3.25 13.34
N HIS A 22 -1.69 3.91 14.05
CA HIS A 22 -0.86 4.94 13.43
C HIS A 22 0.35 4.37 12.70
N CYS A 23 1.19 3.59 13.37
CA CYS A 23 2.44 3.07 12.80
C CYS A 23 2.23 1.72 12.12
N PRO A 24 2.82 1.47 10.94
CA PRO A 24 2.78 0.14 10.33
C PRO A 24 3.36 -0.92 11.26
N ALA A 25 2.71 -2.08 11.29
CA ALA A 25 3.19 -3.24 12.03
C ALA A 25 4.07 -4.16 11.18
N PHE A 26 3.76 -4.23 9.90
CA PHE A 26 4.43 -5.12 8.97
C PHE A 26 5.06 -4.33 7.81
N ARG A 27 6.08 -4.90 7.19
CA ARG A 27 6.81 -4.28 6.08
C ARG A 27 7.13 -5.29 5.01
N ARG A 28 7.07 -4.84 3.77
CA ARG A 28 7.52 -5.62 2.63
C ARG A 28 9.04 -5.89 2.67
N ASN A 29 9.82 -4.90 3.13
CA ASN A 29 11.27 -4.98 3.24
C ASN A 29 11.70 -4.69 4.68
N PRO A 30 11.93 -5.72 5.52
CA PRO A 30 12.33 -5.51 6.92
C PRO A 30 13.70 -4.84 7.10
N GLY A 31 14.52 -4.69 6.06
CA GLY A 31 15.79 -3.97 6.09
C GLY A 31 15.71 -2.48 5.73
N ALA A 32 14.55 -1.96 5.36
CA ALA A 32 14.39 -0.54 5.10
C ALA A 32 14.39 0.24 6.44
N SER A 33 15.18 1.31 6.49
CA SER A 33 15.41 2.15 7.67
C SER A 33 14.21 3.04 8.03
N SER A 34 13.04 2.47 8.19
CA SER A 34 11.91 3.22 8.73
C SER A 34 11.71 2.86 10.19
N PRO A 35 11.39 3.83 11.06
CA PRO A 35 11.23 3.56 12.47
C PRO A 35 10.05 2.62 12.73
N ASN A 36 10.35 1.60 13.50
CA ASN A 36 9.48 0.79 14.32
C ASN A 36 8.30 0.06 13.65
N PRO A 37 8.50 -1.17 13.20
CA PRO A 37 7.39 -2.12 13.24
C PRO A 37 6.88 -2.20 14.70
N MET A 38 5.60 -2.43 14.86
CA MET A 38 5.01 -2.63 16.18
C MET A 38 5.48 -3.98 16.74
N ASP A 39 6.30 -3.97 17.78
CA ASP A 39 6.95 -5.18 18.33
C ASP A 39 5.97 -6.27 18.76
N ASN A 40 4.75 -5.89 19.15
CA ASN A 40 3.71 -6.80 19.64
C ASN A 40 2.53 -6.97 18.67
N ALA A 41 2.72 -6.74 17.38
CA ALA A 41 1.67 -6.88 16.38
C ALA A 41 1.13 -8.31 16.30
N ASP A 42 2.00 -9.30 16.37
CA ASP A 42 1.60 -10.70 16.34
C ASP A 42 0.77 -11.10 17.57
N GLU A 43 1.12 -10.62 18.75
CA GLU A 43 0.33 -10.84 19.97
C GLU A 43 -1.09 -10.26 19.87
N LEU A 44 -1.21 -9.10 19.21
CA LEU A 44 -2.51 -8.48 18.95
C LEU A 44 -3.34 -9.31 17.96
N LEU A 45 -2.72 -9.81 16.89
CA LEU A 45 -3.39 -10.66 15.91
C LEU A 45 -3.82 -11.99 16.51
N ASP A 46 -3.03 -12.56 17.42
CA ASP A 46 -3.34 -13.82 18.11
C ASP A 46 -4.63 -13.76 18.94
N ILE A 47 -5.09 -12.57 19.31
CA ILE A 47 -6.39 -12.39 19.98
C ILE A 47 -7.54 -12.84 19.06
N TYR A 48 -7.35 -12.79 17.76
CA TYR A 48 -8.39 -13.05 16.75
C TYR A 48 -8.21 -14.38 15.99
N LYS A 49 -7.14 -15.13 16.24
CA LYS A 49 -6.80 -16.36 15.48
C LYS A 49 -7.90 -17.42 15.46
N ASP A 50 -8.64 -17.57 16.55
CA ASP A 50 -9.71 -18.56 16.66
C ASP A 50 -10.94 -18.22 15.81
N LYS A 51 -11.04 -17.01 15.31
CA LYS A 51 -12.16 -16.55 14.48
C LYS A 51 -12.04 -16.93 13.01
N GLN A 52 -10.83 -17.21 12.55
CA GLN A 52 -10.55 -17.49 11.13
C GLN A 52 -11.09 -16.44 10.15
N LEU A 53 -11.26 -15.21 10.63
CA LEU A 53 -11.76 -14.09 9.85
C LEU A 53 -10.61 -13.36 9.15
N PRO A 54 -10.85 -12.81 7.95
CA PRO A 54 -9.87 -11.94 7.33
C PRO A 54 -9.67 -10.68 8.17
N VAL A 55 -8.41 -10.32 8.39
CA VAL A 55 -8.01 -9.11 9.10
C VAL A 55 -7.43 -8.10 8.12
N THR A 56 -7.95 -6.90 8.17
CA THR A 56 -7.42 -5.76 7.44
C THR A 56 -6.84 -4.76 8.43
N ILE A 57 -5.62 -4.33 8.19
CA ILE A 57 -4.95 -3.32 8.99
C ILE A 57 -4.80 -2.06 8.16
N TRP A 58 -5.18 -0.93 8.74
CA TRP A 58 -4.93 0.39 8.18
C TRP A 58 -3.91 1.12 9.04
N SER A 59 -2.83 1.53 8.41
CA SER A 59 -1.75 2.28 9.05
C SER A 59 -1.34 3.49 8.21
N GLY A 60 -0.46 4.32 8.75
CA GLY A 60 0.06 5.52 8.12
C GLY A 60 1.50 5.77 8.54
N HIS A 61 1.80 6.92 9.13
CA HIS A 61 3.08 7.31 9.74
C HIS A 61 4.25 7.50 8.77
N ASN A 62 4.46 6.54 7.88
CA ASN A 62 5.64 6.54 6.99
C ASN A 62 5.46 7.44 5.76
N HIS A 63 4.27 8.00 5.55
CA HIS A 63 3.93 8.83 4.40
C HIS A 63 4.28 8.16 3.06
N ILE A 64 3.97 6.87 2.96
CA ILE A 64 4.11 6.06 1.75
C ILE A 64 2.85 5.22 1.54
N ALA A 65 2.63 4.75 0.32
CA ALA A 65 1.63 3.74 0.01
C ALA A 65 2.28 2.36 -0.04
N GLU A 66 1.91 1.47 0.88
CA GLU A 66 2.44 0.11 0.89
C GLU A 66 1.32 -0.89 1.22
N THR A 67 1.32 -2.03 0.52
CA THR A 67 0.46 -3.16 0.83
C THR A 67 1.31 -4.36 1.20
N VAL A 68 1.04 -4.92 2.37
CA VAL A 68 1.74 -6.10 2.91
C VAL A 68 0.74 -7.20 3.19
N THR A 69 0.91 -8.36 2.53
CA THR A 69 0.23 -9.59 2.95
C THR A 69 1.11 -10.28 3.98
N VAL A 70 0.59 -10.41 5.19
CA VAL A 70 1.33 -11.01 6.30
C VAL A 70 1.27 -12.53 6.16
N PRO A 71 2.42 -13.24 6.13
CA PRO A 71 2.44 -14.68 5.98
C PRO A 71 2.04 -15.38 7.29
N ARG A 72 0.75 -15.62 7.44
CA ARG A 72 0.19 -16.42 8.55
C ARG A 72 -0.60 -17.60 7.99
N SER A 73 -0.54 -18.73 8.67
CA SER A 73 -1.26 -19.95 8.30
C SER A 73 -2.66 -20.02 8.93
N ASP A 74 -2.88 -19.27 10.00
CA ASP A 74 -4.08 -19.32 10.83
C ASP A 74 -5.13 -18.29 10.44
N MET A 75 -4.74 -17.24 9.71
CA MET A 75 -5.66 -16.19 9.24
C MET A 75 -5.09 -15.44 8.04
N SER A 76 -5.99 -14.85 7.25
CA SER A 76 -5.62 -13.92 6.17
C SER A 76 -5.46 -12.51 6.74
N VAL A 77 -4.25 -11.96 6.67
CA VAL A 77 -3.95 -10.60 7.17
C VAL A 77 -3.34 -9.77 6.06
N THR A 78 -3.92 -8.59 5.84
CA THR A 78 -3.39 -7.61 4.90
C THR A 78 -3.29 -6.25 5.59
N GLU A 79 -2.10 -5.67 5.59
CA GLU A 79 -1.87 -4.29 6.03
C GLU A 79 -1.76 -3.36 4.84
N TYR A 80 -2.48 -2.27 4.89
CA TYR A 80 -2.40 -1.13 3.99
C TYR A 80 -1.85 0.06 4.74
N THR A 81 -0.62 0.45 4.41
CA THR A 81 -0.04 1.72 4.85
C THR A 81 -0.45 2.80 3.87
N HIS A 82 -1.04 3.88 4.39
CA HIS A 82 -1.60 4.94 3.57
C HIS A 82 -0.63 6.10 3.41
N PRO A 83 -0.61 6.73 2.24
CA PRO A 83 0.06 8.00 2.05
C PRO A 83 -0.58 9.08 2.92
N CYS A 84 0.04 10.25 2.97
CA CYS A 84 -0.39 11.32 3.83
C CYS A 84 -1.01 12.46 3.01
N VAL A 85 -2.07 13.07 3.54
CA VAL A 85 -2.71 14.26 2.95
C VAL A 85 -1.82 15.52 3.00
N CYS A 86 -0.78 15.52 3.83
CA CYS A 86 0.19 16.61 3.92
C CYS A 86 1.48 16.37 3.13
N GLY A 87 1.54 15.29 2.32
CA GLY A 87 2.78 14.89 1.66
C GLY A 87 3.83 14.35 2.63
N ALA A 88 5.11 14.31 2.22
CA ALA A 88 6.22 13.84 3.07
C ALA A 88 6.37 14.70 4.33
N TRP A 89 6.26 16.01 4.15
CA TRP A 89 6.25 17.02 5.21
C TRP A 89 5.24 18.11 4.82
N TRP A 90 4.67 18.82 5.77
CA TRP A 90 3.61 19.81 5.59
C TRP A 90 3.84 20.88 4.49
N TYR A 91 5.04 21.02 4.00
CA TYR A 91 5.42 21.96 2.95
C TYR A 91 5.76 21.28 1.61
N PHE A 92 5.58 19.96 1.51
CA PHE A 92 5.93 19.22 0.30
C PHE A 92 4.69 18.49 -0.26
N PRO A 93 4.38 18.64 -1.57
CA PRO A 93 3.14 18.10 -2.14
C PRO A 93 3.16 16.57 -2.38
N LEU A 94 4.33 15.93 -2.21
CA LEU A 94 4.50 14.50 -2.45
C LEU A 94 4.84 13.76 -1.16
N CYS A 95 4.41 12.51 -1.09
CA CYS A 95 4.81 11.56 -0.08
C CYS A 95 6.25 11.02 -0.33
N HIS A 96 6.82 10.30 0.63
CA HIS A 96 8.20 9.78 0.53
C HIS A 96 8.43 8.79 -0.62
N ASP A 97 7.38 8.18 -1.15
CA ASP A 97 7.41 7.29 -2.31
C ASP A 97 7.09 8.01 -3.63
N GLY A 98 7.01 9.34 -3.62
CA GLY A 98 6.65 10.16 -4.76
C GLY A 98 5.16 10.16 -5.09
N ALA A 99 4.32 9.50 -4.30
CA ALA A 99 2.88 9.60 -4.44
C ALA A 99 2.39 11.02 -4.07
N PRO A 100 1.38 11.55 -4.76
CA PRO A 100 0.78 12.82 -4.37
C PRO A 100 0.08 12.70 -3.01
N ALA A 101 -0.25 13.84 -2.41
CA ALA A 101 -1.08 13.89 -1.22
C ALA A 101 -2.45 13.25 -1.50
N THR A 102 -2.78 12.17 -0.80
CA THR A 102 -3.98 11.36 -1.04
C THR A 102 -4.64 10.91 0.24
N PHE A 103 -5.90 10.49 0.12
CA PHE A 103 -6.55 9.58 1.07
C PHE A 103 -7.09 8.36 0.34
N THR A 104 -7.36 7.29 1.04
CA THR A 104 -7.87 6.04 0.44
C THR A 104 -9.32 5.81 0.86
N ARG A 105 -10.18 5.57 -0.13
CA ARG A 105 -11.55 5.13 0.05
C ARG A 105 -11.65 3.62 -0.07
N TYR A 106 -12.44 3.02 0.80
CA TYR A 106 -12.75 1.61 0.77
C TYR A 106 -14.26 1.41 0.69
N ASP A 107 -14.70 0.61 -0.27
CA ASP A 107 -16.07 0.17 -0.37
C ASP A 107 -16.18 -1.29 0.08
N PHE A 108 -17.23 -1.59 0.84
CA PHE A 108 -17.46 -2.91 1.40
C PHE A 108 -18.81 -3.46 0.93
N SER A 109 -18.84 -4.78 0.67
CA SER A 109 -20.07 -5.54 0.56
C SER A 109 -19.93 -6.75 1.49
N GLY A 110 -20.73 -6.77 2.55
CA GLY A 110 -20.48 -7.68 3.66
C GLY A 110 -19.08 -7.50 4.22
N GLY A 111 -18.38 -8.58 4.53
CA GLY A 111 -17.01 -8.56 4.98
C GLY A 111 -15.94 -8.42 3.87
N THR A 112 -16.34 -8.19 2.62
CA THR A 112 -15.42 -8.10 1.48
C THR A 112 -15.14 -6.66 1.10
N ILE A 113 -13.87 -6.30 0.93
CA ILE A 113 -13.48 -5.05 0.29
C ILE A 113 -13.71 -5.22 -1.21
N THR A 114 -14.69 -4.50 -1.76
CA THR A 114 -15.07 -4.57 -3.17
C THR A 114 -14.30 -3.57 -4.01
N GLU A 115 -13.92 -2.44 -3.42
CA GLU A 115 -13.11 -1.43 -4.07
C GLU A 115 -12.16 -0.79 -3.06
N ARG A 116 -10.94 -0.51 -3.49
CA ARG A 116 -9.96 0.33 -2.81
C ARG A 116 -9.42 1.34 -3.80
N ARG A 117 -9.59 2.60 -3.51
CA ARG A 117 -9.24 3.69 -4.41
C ARG A 117 -8.52 4.81 -3.66
N SER A 118 -7.32 5.14 -4.13
CA SER A 118 -6.62 6.35 -3.69
C SER A 118 -7.18 7.57 -4.38
N VAL A 119 -7.56 8.58 -3.61
CA VAL A 119 -8.10 9.85 -4.09
C VAL A 119 -7.07 10.93 -3.85
N ASN A 120 -6.64 11.53 -4.93
CA ASN A 120 -5.60 12.53 -4.98
C ASN A 120 -6.21 13.93 -4.88
N PHE A 121 -5.57 14.82 -4.13
CA PHE A 121 -6.07 16.20 -3.93
C PHE A 121 -5.65 17.18 -5.04
N SER A 122 -4.61 16.84 -5.81
CA SER A 122 -3.98 17.77 -6.75
C SER A 122 -4.28 17.49 -8.21
N ASP A 123 -4.71 16.28 -8.57
CA ASP A 123 -4.90 15.83 -9.94
C ASP A 123 -6.26 15.14 -10.14
N SER A 124 -6.53 14.72 -11.36
CA SER A 124 -7.73 13.93 -11.64
C SER A 124 -7.71 12.60 -10.89
N ASP A 125 -8.86 12.18 -10.42
CA ASP A 125 -9.09 10.91 -9.69
C ASP A 125 -8.61 9.65 -10.45
N GLU A 126 -8.19 9.80 -11.70
CA GLU A 126 -7.81 8.70 -12.60
C GLU A 126 -6.29 8.52 -12.74
N GLN A 127 -5.48 9.38 -12.11
CA GLN A 127 -4.04 9.28 -12.23
C GLN A 127 -3.45 8.43 -11.10
N TYR A 128 -2.87 7.28 -11.46
CA TYR A 128 -2.25 6.33 -10.53
C TYR A 128 -0.74 6.21 -10.68
N CYS A 129 -0.15 6.97 -11.58
CA CYS A 129 1.29 6.92 -11.81
C CYS A 129 1.85 8.23 -12.34
N ARG A 130 3.15 8.42 -12.13
CA ARG A 130 3.95 9.44 -12.80
C ARG A 130 4.85 8.80 -13.84
N VAL A 131 4.89 9.41 -15.03
CA VAL A 131 5.72 8.95 -16.14
C VAL A 131 6.95 9.85 -16.26
N TYR A 132 8.13 9.25 -16.27
CA TYR A 132 9.42 9.88 -16.51
C TYR A 132 9.94 9.40 -17.86
N ASN A 133 9.88 10.24 -18.89
CA ASN A 133 10.23 9.86 -20.26
C ASN A 133 11.29 10.74 -20.90
N SER A 134 11.74 11.78 -20.22
CA SER A 134 12.63 12.77 -20.82
C SER A 134 14.11 12.42 -20.58
N GLY A 135 14.76 11.89 -21.62
CA GLY A 135 16.22 11.72 -21.65
C GLY A 135 16.80 10.63 -20.72
N LEU A 136 15.94 9.84 -20.08
CA LEU A 136 16.39 8.77 -19.22
C LEU A 136 17.04 7.64 -20.01
N LYS A 137 18.11 7.09 -19.45
CA LYS A 137 18.85 5.95 -20.02
C LYS A 137 19.09 4.92 -18.94
N ASN A 138 19.11 3.65 -19.33
CA ASN A 138 19.56 2.55 -18.46
C ASN A 138 21.10 2.52 -18.35
N ALA A 139 21.62 1.56 -17.60
CA ALA A 139 23.07 1.40 -17.40
C ALA A 139 23.84 1.15 -18.71
N GLU A 140 23.16 0.59 -19.73
CA GLU A 140 23.74 0.35 -21.05
C GLU A 140 23.56 1.55 -22.01
N GLY A 141 23.10 2.69 -21.52
CA GLY A 141 22.91 3.93 -22.31
C GLY A 141 21.67 3.91 -23.23
N ARG A 142 20.78 2.93 -23.12
CA ARG A 142 19.57 2.86 -23.94
C ARG A 142 18.46 3.72 -23.36
N PRO A 143 17.67 4.41 -24.19
CA PRO A 143 16.50 5.15 -23.70
C PRO A 143 15.54 4.25 -22.94
N VAL A 144 15.02 4.76 -21.83
CA VAL A 144 14.01 4.06 -21.01
C VAL A 144 12.91 5.03 -20.60
N VAL A 145 11.74 4.49 -20.36
CA VAL A 145 10.63 5.17 -19.68
C VAL A 145 10.53 4.59 -18.28
N ARG A 146 10.46 5.45 -17.27
CA ARG A 146 10.22 5.05 -15.88
C ARG A 146 8.82 5.44 -15.47
N LEU A 147 8.21 4.58 -14.68
CA LEU A 147 6.90 4.80 -14.09
C LEU A 147 7.03 4.67 -12.58
N ASN A 148 6.62 5.70 -11.86
CA ASN A 148 6.34 5.58 -10.44
C ASN A 148 4.84 5.29 -10.30
N VAL A 149 4.50 4.06 -9.95
CA VAL A 149 3.11 3.61 -9.79
C VAL A 149 2.76 3.64 -8.31
N TRP A 150 1.82 4.52 -7.97
CA TRP A 150 1.42 4.74 -6.59
C TRP A 150 0.44 3.68 -6.11
N ASP A 151 0.54 3.37 -4.81
CA ASP A 151 -0.42 2.49 -4.13
C ASP A 151 -0.64 1.14 -4.83
N TRP A 152 0.38 0.63 -5.54
CA TRP A 152 0.29 -0.61 -6.27
C TRP A 152 0.07 -1.81 -5.33
N HIS A 153 -0.68 -2.80 -5.80
CA HIS A 153 -0.91 -4.04 -5.10
C HIS A 153 -0.09 -5.18 -5.75
N PRO A 154 0.47 -6.13 -4.98
CA PRO A 154 1.27 -7.25 -5.52
C PRO A 154 0.56 -8.10 -6.56
N THR A 155 -0.78 -8.08 -6.56
CA THR A 155 -1.59 -8.82 -7.55
C THR A 155 -1.86 -8.06 -8.84
N TRP A 156 -1.45 -6.79 -8.94
CA TRP A 156 -1.65 -6.00 -10.14
C TRP A 156 -0.79 -6.51 -11.27
N LYS A 157 -1.33 -6.47 -12.48
CA LYS A 157 -0.62 -6.77 -13.72
C LYS A 157 -0.41 -5.47 -14.47
N PHE A 158 0.79 -5.31 -14.99
CA PHE A 158 1.16 -4.18 -15.81
C PHE A 158 1.20 -4.59 -17.28
N GLU A 159 0.51 -3.84 -18.12
CA GLU A 159 0.58 -3.95 -19.56
C GLU A 159 1.05 -2.61 -20.12
N CYS A 160 2.10 -2.65 -20.92
CA CYS A 160 2.62 -1.48 -21.63
C CYS A 160 2.42 -1.67 -23.12
N ARG A 161 2.04 -0.60 -23.83
CA ARG A 161 1.90 -0.59 -25.28
C ARG A 161 2.71 0.55 -25.87
N GLU A 162 3.49 0.24 -26.90
CA GLU A 162 4.22 1.21 -27.69
C GLU A 162 3.64 1.23 -29.11
N ASN A 163 3.16 2.38 -29.55
CA ASN A 163 2.49 2.52 -30.87
C ASN A 163 1.37 1.49 -31.11
N GLY A 164 0.63 1.14 -30.06
CA GLY A 164 -0.44 0.15 -30.09
C GLY A 164 -0.01 -1.32 -29.95
N ALA A 165 1.28 -1.63 -30.08
CA ALA A 165 1.82 -2.97 -29.88
C ALA A 165 2.17 -3.23 -28.39
N ALA A 166 1.89 -4.44 -27.91
CA ALA A 166 2.25 -4.82 -26.54
C ALA A 166 3.77 -4.90 -26.38
N VAL A 167 4.30 -4.26 -25.35
CA VAL A 167 5.71 -4.41 -24.94
C VAL A 167 5.85 -5.74 -24.22
N PRO A 168 6.82 -6.60 -24.60
CA PRO A 168 7.04 -7.87 -23.91
C PRO A 168 7.31 -7.68 -22.41
N ALA A 169 6.70 -8.52 -21.56
CA ALA A 169 6.89 -8.48 -20.12
C ALA A 169 8.36 -8.58 -19.68
N SER A 170 9.23 -9.23 -20.48
CA SER A 170 10.67 -9.31 -20.26
C SER A 170 11.40 -7.95 -20.33
N GLN A 171 10.78 -6.95 -20.94
CA GLN A 171 11.30 -5.58 -21.00
C GLN A 171 10.82 -4.71 -19.82
N LEU A 172 9.85 -5.18 -19.05
CA LEU A 172 9.33 -4.50 -17.87
C LEU A 172 10.15 -4.96 -16.66
N LYS A 173 10.76 -4.02 -15.96
CA LYS A 173 11.55 -4.31 -14.75
C LYS A 173 11.07 -3.44 -13.61
N ALA A 174 10.79 -4.06 -12.47
CA ALA A 174 10.65 -3.32 -11.23
C ALA A 174 12.04 -2.88 -10.77
N VAL A 175 12.19 -1.59 -10.51
CA VAL A 175 13.42 -0.99 -10.01
C VAL A 175 13.14 -0.24 -8.71
N ARG A 176 14.14 -0.14 -7.85
CA ARG A 176 14.10 0.70 -6.67
C ARG A 176 15.17 1.76 -6.84
N GLU A 177 14.75 2.97 -7.12
CA GLU A 177 15.62 4.09 -7.36
C GLU A 177 15.11 5.31 -6.58
N TYR A 178 16.00 6.27 -6.32
CA TYR A 178 15.57 7.56 -5.80
C TYR A 178 14.78 8.28 -6.90
N ASP A 179 13.71 8.97 -6.50
CA ASP A 179 12.99 9.85 -7.40
C ASP A 179 13.77 11.15 -7.52
N ASP A 180 14.20 11.51 -8.75
CA ASP A 180 14.93 12.76 -9.03
C ASP A 180 14.08 14.02 -8.77
N TYR A 181 12.86 13.86 -8.30
CA TYR A 181 11.94 14.95 -7.97
C TYR A 181 12.14 15.48 -6.53
N TYR A 182 13.02 14.84 -5.73
CA TYR A 182 13.38 15.24 -4.39
C TYR A 182 14.70 16.01 -4.36
#